data_dfb6e3599d32dc9118cd63207ae6d9cc
#
_entry.id   dfb6e3599d32dc9118cd63207ae6d9cc
#
_cell.length_a   1.000
_cell.length_b   1.000
_cell.length_c   1.000
_cell.angle_alpha   90.00
_cell.angle_beta   90.00
_cell.angle_gamma   90.00
#
_symmetry.space_group_name_H-M   'P 1'
#
loop_
_entity.id
_entity.type
_entity.pdbx_description
1 polymer ?
#
loop_
_entity_poly.entity_id
_entity_poly.type
_entity_poly.pdbx_seq_one_letter_code
_entity_poly.pdbx_strand_id
1 'polypeptide(L)'
;VWKETVASIPYERRVLLLPKCLSNSAKCQAEIDELGLLCHRCSHCLIPDLQDKAESLGIMSIVAEGFTSVVGLIQNRVVDSVIGVSCLDSLEKAFPLLISNAVPGLAIPLNTSGCKDTHVDYEYVIRMMGMRSDNEARLLDYDGLRADLKRWFSKENLAGHFSPAKDQTSSVALEW
;
A
#
# COMPACT_ATOMS: atom_id res chain seq x y z
N VAL A 1 -3.70 -0.59 -15.16
CA VAL A 1 -4.76 0.34 -14.78
C VAL A 1 -4.18 1.49 -13.96
N TRP A 2 -3.39 1.25 -12.91
CA TRP A 2 -2.93 2.30 -11.97
C TRP A 2 -1.56 2.92 -12.28
N LYS A 3 -0.96 2.61 -13.42
CA LYS A 3 0.41 3.06 -13.75
C LYS A 3 0.57 4.57 -13.71
N GLU A 4 -0.33 5.31 -14.34
CA GLU A 4 -0.31 6.77 -14.34
C GLU A 4 -0.61 7.35 -12.96
N THR A 5 -1.57 6.75 -12.24
CA THR A 5 -1.91 7.16 -10.88
C THR A 5 -0.71 7.00 -9.93
N VAL A 6 -0.01 5.87 -9.97
CA VAL A 6 1.22 5.68 -9.16
C VAL A 6 2.31 6.65 -9.60
N ALA A 7 2.47 6.90 -10.91
CA ALA A 7 3.46 7.84 -11.42
C ALA A 7 3.21 9.29 -10.97
N SER A 8 1.98 9.66 -10.66
CA SER A 8 1.62 10.99 -10.17
C SER A 8 1.79 11.18 -8.65
N ILE A 9 1.89 10.09 -7.89
CA ILE A 9 2.10 10.15 -6.43
C ILE A 9 3.57 10.50 -6.14
N PRO A 10 3.89 11.40 -5.21
CA PRO A 10 5.27 11.72 -4.83
C PRO A 10 6.05 10.49 -4.35
N TYR A 11 7.35 10.47 -4.59
CA TYR A 11 8.20 9.31 -4.24
C TYR A 11 8.17 8.97 -2.76
N GLU A 12 8.19 9.98 -1.89
CA GLU A 12 8.13 9.86 -0.43
C GLU A 12 6.81 9.29 0.10
N ARG A 13 5.81 9.21 -0.77
CA ARG A 13 4.49 8.64 -0.48
C ARG A 13 4.31 7.24 -1.11
N ARG A 14 5.38 6.67 -1.68
CA ARG A 14 5.40 5.33 -2.25
C ARG A 14 6.16 4.38 -1.34
N VAL A 15 5.78 3.10 -1.37
CA VAL A 15 6.56 2.02 -0.76
C VAL A 15 6.92 0.97 -1.79
N LEU A 16 8.20 0.57 -1.80
CA LEU A 16 8.68 -0.61 -2.51
C LEU A 16 8.60 -1.81 -1.58
N LEU A 17 7.76 -2.78 -1.90
CA LEU A 17 7.65 -4.03 -1.16
C LEU A 17 8.41 -5.13 -1.90
N LEU A 18 9.46 -5.63 -1.27
CA LEU A 18 10.29 -6.71 -1.78
C LEU A 18 9.99 -8.02 -1.03
N PRO A 19 9.93 -9.16 -1.70
CA PRO A 19 9.70 -10.42 -1.03
C PRO A 19 11.00 -10.98 -0.45
N LYS A 20 10.94 -11.56 0.75
CA LYS A 20 12.09 -12.23 1.39
C LYS A 20 12.72 -13.32 0.50
N CYS A 21 11.94 -13.98 -0.36
CA CYS A 21 12.46 -15.02 -1.24
C CYS A 21 13.49 -14.53 -2.28
N LEU A 22 13.65 -13.20 -2.48
CA LEU A 22 14.78 -12.62 -3.24
C LEU A 22 16.11 -12.71 -2.49
N SER A 23 16.12 -12.95 -1.18
CA SER A 23 17.35 -13.09 -0.41
C SER A 23 18.07 -14.40 -0.75
N ASN A 24 19.41 -14.40 -0.63
CA ASN A 24 20.19 -15.63 -0.76
C ASN A 24 19.98 -16.52 0.46
N SER A 25 19.30 -17.63 0.31
CA SER A 25 18.91 -18.51 1.43
C SER A 25 20.08 -19.13 2.20
N ALA A 26 21.25 -19.28 1.56
CA ALA A 26 22.43 -19.87 2.17
C ALA A 26 23.36 -18.86 2.87
N LYS A 27 23.33 -17.59 2.45
CA LYS A 27 24.28 -16.57 2.89
C LYS A 27 23.64 -15.40 3.64
N CYS A 28 22.33 -15.24 3.56
CA CYS A 28 21.64 -14.15 4.22
C CYS A 28 21.62 -14.36 5.73
N GLN A 29 22.19 -13.42 6.48
CA GLN A 29 22.22 -13.41 7.94
C GLN A 29 21.33 -12.31 8.53
N ALA A 30 20.45 -11.74 7.70
CA ALA A 30 19.56 -10.67 8.12
C ALA A 30 18.53 -11.16 9.14
N GLU A 31 18.30 -10.33 10.15
CA GLU A 31 17.29 -10.56 11.17
C GLU A 31 15.89 -10.17 10.63
N ILE A 32 14.85 -10.68 11.27
CA ILE A 32 13.46 -10.36 10.94
C ILE A 32 12.86 -9.65 12.14
N ASP A 33 12.24 -8.50 11.90
CA ASP A 33 11.45 -7.77 12.87
C ASP A 33 9.95 -7.78 12.50
N GLU A 34 9.16 -6.93 13.16
CA GLU A 34 7.71 -6.82 12.94
C GLU A 34 7.36 -6.28 11.53
N LEU A 35 8.26 -5.53 10.90
CA LEU A 35 8.05 -4.97 9.56
C LEU A 35 8.58 -5.88 8.46
N GLY A 36 9.55 -6.74 8.78
CA GLY A 36 10.12 -7.66 7.82
C GLY A 36 11.60 -7.94 8.03
N LEU A 37 12.33 -8.21 6.94
CA LEU A 37 13.74 -8.58 6.98
C LEU A 37 14.61 -7.32 6.99
N LEU A 38 15.45 -7.19 8.02
CA LEU A 38 16.45 -6.12 8.17
C LEU A 38 17.68 -6.44 7.33
N CYS A 39 17.74 -5.94 6.11
CA CYS A 39 18.82 -6.23 5.19
C CYS A 39 20.16 -5.64 5.66
N HIS A 40 21.18 -6.49 5.84
CA HIS A 40 22.55 -6.07 6.22
C HIS A 40 23.41 -5.62 5.04
N ARG A 41 22.83 -5.47 3.84
CA ARG A 41 23.52 -5.00 2.61
C ARG A 41 24.78 -5.82 2.28
N CYS A 42 24.70 -7.13 2.46
CA CYS A 42 25.82 -8.06 2.27
C CYS A 42 26.16 -8.38 0.80
N SER A 43 25.44 -7.79 -0.16
CA SER A 43 25.65 -7.93 -1.62
C SER A 43 25.57 -9.37 -2.15
N HIS A 44 24.83 -10.25 -1.46
CA HIS A 44 24.63 -11.64 -1.89
C HIS A 44 23.33 -11.86 -2.69
N CYS A 45 22.52 -10.81 -2.85
CA CYS A 45 21.26 -10.81 -3.60
C CYS A 45 20.94 -9.39 -4.11
N LEU A 46 19.86 -9.22 -4.86
CA LEU A 46 19.46 -7.92 -5.44
C LEU A 46 18.78 -6.97 -4.44
N ILE A 47 18.45 -7.42 -3.23
CA ILE A 47 17.72 -6.60 -2.24
C ILE A 47 18.47 -5.31 -1.91
N PRO A 48 19.79 -5.32 -1.56
CA PRO A 48 20.51 -4.08 -1.25
C PRO A 48 20.45 -3.06 -2.38
N ASP A 49 20.70 -3.49 -3.60
CA ASP A 49 20.76 -2.58 -4.76
C ASP A 49 19.37 -1.95 -5.04
N LEU A 50 18.30 -2.71 -4.87
CA LEU A 50 16.93 -2.23 -5.00
C LEU A 50 16.56 -1.25 -3.87
N GLN A 51 17.00 -1.52 -2.63
CA GLN A 51 16.79 -0.63 -1.50
C GLN A 51 17.57 0.68 -1.66
N ASP A 52 18.86 0.61 -2.02
CA ASP A 52 19.69 1.78 -2.27
C ASP A 52 19.09 2.69 -3.36
N LYS A 53 18.56 2.06 -4.41
CA LYS A 53 17.89 2.82 -5.47
C LYS A 53 16.57 3.44 -4.98
N ALA A 54 15.76 2.72 -4.23
CA ALA A 54 14.53 3.25 -3.64
C ALA A 54 14.84 4.46 -2.73
N GLU A 55 15.80 4.32 -1.83
CA GLU A 55 16.26 5.39 -0.94
C GLU A 55 16.76 6.61 -1.70
N SER A 56 17.53 6.41 -2.79
CA SER A 56 18.01 7.50 -3.64
C SER A 56 16.88 8.32 -4.30
N LEU A 57 15.72 7.72 -4.46
CA LEU A 57 14.51 8.36 -4.97
C LEU A 57 13.60 8.92 -3.85
N GLY A 58 13.90 8.62 -2.59
CA GLY A 58 13.04 8.95 -1.45
C GLY A 58 11.87 7.97 -1.25
N ILE A 59 11.91 6.80 -1.89
CA ILE A 59 10.90 5.76 -1.76
C ILE A 59 11.23 4.87 -0.55
N MET A 60 10.27 4.67 0.36
CA MET A 60 10.41 3.70 1.45
C MET A 60 10.52 2.28 0.87
N SER A 61 11.40 1.45 1.41
CA SER A 61 11.53 0.05 1.00
C SER A 61 11.39 -0.89 2.18
N ILE A 62 10.63 -1.97 2.00
CA ILE A 62 10.39 -3.00 3.01
C ILE A 62 10.62 -4.37 2.38
N VAL A 63 11.31 -5.26 3.09
CA VAL A 63 11.49 -6.65 2.68
C VAL A 63 10.65 -7.53 3.59
N ALA A 64 9.55 -8.07 3.09
CA ALA A 64 8.57 -8.79 3.90
C ALA A 64 8.27 -10.20 3.40
N GLU A 65 7.71 -11.04 4.27
CA GLU A 65 7.20 -12.37 3.91
C GLU A 65 5.80 -12.33 3.29
N GLY A 66 5.16 -11.16 3.30
CA GLY A 66 3.82 -10.97 2.76
C GLY A 66 3.37 -9.51 2.79
N PHE A 67 2.10 -9.28 2.44
CA PHE A 67 1.53 -7.93 2.33
C PHE A 67 1.11 -7.34 3.69
N THR A 68 1.01 -8.14 4.74
CA THR A 68 0.48 -7.74 6.06
C THR A 68 1.25 -6.56 6.67
N SER A 69 2.59 -6.55 6.53
CA SER A 69 3.45 -5.46 7.03
C SER A 69 3.10 -4.09 6.44
N VAL A 70 2.57 -4.07 5.21
CA VAL A 70 2.23 -2.82 4.50
C VAL A 70 0.82 -2.33 4.85
N VAL A 71 -0.07 -3.21 5.31
CA VAL A 71 -1.45 -2.84 5.65
C VAL A 71 -1.49 -1.73 6.71
N GLY A 72 -0.65 -1.84 7.74
CA GLY A 72 -0.53 -0.81 8.78
C GLY A 72 -0.10 0.55 8.24
N LEU A 73 0.86 0.58 7.30
CA LEU A 73 1.31 1.82 6.65
C LEU A 73 0.21 2.47 5.80
N ILE A 74 -0.58 1.65 5.09
CA ILE A 74 -1.71 2.10 4.31
C ILE A 74 -2.80 2.67 5.22
N GLN A 75 -3.18 1.95 6.26
CA GLN A 75 -4.25 2.37 7.17
C GLN A 75 -3.90 3.63 7.96
N ASN A 76 -2.64 3.78 8.33
CA ASN A 76 -2.12 4.99 8.99
C ASN A 76 -1.73 6.10 8.00
N ARG A 77 -1.97 5.92 6.71
CA ARG A 77 -1.70 6.89 5.64
C ARG A 77 -0.25 7.36 5.58
N VAL A 78 0.67 6.49 5.91
CA VAL A 78 2.11 6.74 5.75
C VAL A 78 2.48 6.72 4.27
N VAL A 79 1.81 5.84 3.49
CA VAL A 79 2.01 5.68 2.05
C VAL A 79 0.69 5.75 1.29
N ASP A 80 0.74 6.26 0.07
CA ASP A 80 -0.41 6.40 -0.83
C ASP A 80 -0.33 5.47 -2.04
N SER A 81 0.79 4.77 -2.23
CA SER A 81 0.91 3.73 -3.26
C SER A 81 1.91 2.65 -2.90
N VAL A 82 1.72 1.47 -3.49
CA VAL A 82 2.58 0.31 -3.30
C VAL A 82 3.16 -0.15 -4.62
N ILE A 83 4.47 -0.35 -4.67
CA ILE A 83 5.16 -1.04 -5.76
C ILE A 83 5.55 -2.41 -5.21
N GLY A 84 4.78 -3.44 -5.54
CA GLY A 84 4.96 -4.79 -5.00
C GLY A 84 5.69 -5.71 -5.97
N VAL A 85 6.83 -6.24 -5.54
CA VAL A 85 7.53 -7.33 -6.21
C VAL A 85 7.14 -8.63 -5.52
N SER A 86 6.58 -9.62 -6.24
CA SER A 86 6.25 -10.91 -5.62
C SER A 86 5.89 -11.99 -6.66
N CYS A 87 5.63 -13.21 -6.21
CA CYS A 87 5.03 -14.24 -7.03
C CYS A 87 3.57 -13.90 -7.38
N LEU A 88 3.04 -14.46 -8.46
CA LEU A 88 1.68 -14.15 -8.94
C LEU A 88 0.61 -14.43 -7.88
N ASP A 89 0.72 -15.54 -7.15
CA ASP A 89 -0.23 -15.89 -6.07
C ASP A 89 -0.31 -14.82 -4.97
N SER A 90 0.85 -14.30 -4.55
CA SER A 90 0.88 -13.22 -3.55
C SER A 90 0.37 -11.88 -4.10
N LEU A 91 0.65 -11.58 -5.37
CA LEU A 91 0.13 -10.37 -6.02
C LEU A 91 -1.39 -10.42 -6.14
N GLU A 92 -1.96 -11.56 -6.54
CA GLU A 92 -3.41 -11.75 -6.61
C GLU A 92 -4.08 -11.55 -5.24
N LYS A 93 -3.50 -12.09 -4.17
CA LYS A 93 -4.01 -11.93 -2.79
C LYS A 93 -3.89 -10.50 -2.26
N ALA A 94 -2.89 -9.74 -2.70
CA ALA A 94 -2.71 -8.35 -2.28
C ALA A 94 -3.71 -7.38 -2.96
N PHE A 95 -4.14 -7.67 -4.18
CA PHE A 95 -4.98 -6.77 -4.98
C PHE A 95 -6.30 -6.37 -4.30
N PRO A 96 -7.10 -7.30 -3.74
CA PRO A 96 -8.33 -6.94 -3.02
C PRO A 96 -8.10 -5.98 -1.85
N LEU A 97 -6.97 -6.12 -1.16
CA LEU A 97 -6.60 -5.24 -0.05
C LEU A 97 -6.26 -3.83 -0.52
N LEU A 98 -5.55 -3.70 -1.64
CA LEU A 98 -5.27 -2.40 -2.25
C LEU A 98 -6.57 -1.71 -2.70
N ILE A 99 -7.47 -2.45 -3.36
CA ILE A 99 -8.76 -1.92 -3.81
C ILE A 99 -9.62 -1.47 -2.62
N SER A 100 -9.74 -2.29 -1.57
CA SER A 100 -10.58 -1.96 -0.41
C SER A 100 -10.07 -0.75 0.39
N ASN A 101 -8.78 -0.46 0.30
CA ASN A 101 -8.18 0.73 0.92
C ASN A 101 -8.02 1.91 -0.04
N ALA A 102 -8.50 1.80 -1.29
CA ALA A 102 -8.36 2.80 -2.34
C ALA A 102 -6.89 3.24 -2.60
N VAL A 103 -5.94 2.31 -2.45
CA VAL A 103 -4.52 2.55 -2.66
C VAL A 103 -4.08 1.97 -4.00
N PRO A 104 -3.60 2.78 -4.94
CA PRO A 104 -3.09 2.30 -6.21
C PRO A 104 -1.77 1.54 -6.02
N GLY A 105 -1.57 0.49 -6.82
CA GLY A 105 -0.37 -0.31 -6.77
C GLY A 105 0.13 -0.76 -8.13
N LEU A 106 1.43 -1.02 -8.19
CA LEU A 106 2.09 -1.68 -9.30
C LEU A 106 2.53 -3.07 -8.86
N ALA A 107 2.17 -4.07 -9.65
CA ALA A 107 2.58 -5.45 -9.44
C ALA A 107 3.72 -5.80 -10.39
N ILE A 108 4.84 -6.25 -9.83
CA ILE A 108 6.02 -6.71 -10.56
C ILE A 108 6.21 -8.20 -10.25
N PRO A 109 5.95 -9.08 -11.20
CA PRO A 109 6.09 -10.51 -10.97
C PRO A 109 7.56 -10.93 -10.89
N LEU A 110 7.86 -11.92 -10.06
CA LEU A 110 9.14 -12.62 -10.07
C LEU A 110 9.32 -13.41 -11.36
N ASN A 111 10.57 -13.52 -11.83
CA ASN A 111 10.90 -14.26 -13.04
C ASN A 111 11.02 -15.77 -12.79
N THR A 112 11.14 -16.16 -11.51
CA THR A 112 11.29 -17.55 -11.12
C THR A 112 10.20 -17.98 -10.16
N SER A 113 9.74 -19.22 -10.30
CA SER A 113 8.80 -19.84 -9.35
C SER A 113 9.56 -20.35 -8.12
N GLY A 114 8.88 -20.35 -6.97
CA GLY A 114 9.44 -20.84 -5.71
C GLY A 114 9.43 -19.80 -4.60
N CYS A 115 9.89 -20.24 -3.40
CA CYS A 115 9.91 -19.43 -2.19
C CYS A 115 11.32 -19.16 -1.65
N LYS A 116 12.35 -19.44 -2.44
CA LYS A 116 13.78 -19.25 -2.08
C LYS A 116 14.59 -18.91 -3.31
N ASP A 117 15.59 -18.04 -3.12
CA ASP A 117 16.57 -17.68 -4.15
C ASP A 117 15.90 -17.29 -5.49
N THR A 118 14.83 -16.54 -5.39
CA THR A 118 14.06 -16.09 -6.56
C THR A 118 14.74 -14.90 -7.25
N HIS A 119 14.30 -14.60 -8.47
CA HIS A 119 14.87 -13.54 -9.28
C HIS A 119 13.77 -12.61 -9.81
N VAL A 120 14.14 -11.36 -10.01
CA VAL A 120 13.31 -10.34 -10.66
C VAL A 120 14.14 -9.59 -11.68
N ASP A 121 13.51 -9.04 -12.70
CA ASP A 121 14.16 -8.14 -13.64
C ASP A 121 14.47 -6.80 -12.95
N TYR A 122 15.74 -6.62 -12.59
CA TYR A 122 16.24 -5.43 -11.90
C TYR A 122 15.90 -4.13 -12.65
N GLU A 123 16.19 -4.09 -13.95
CA GLU A 123 15.95 -2.90 -14.77
C GLU A 123 14.46 -2.57 -14.88
N TYR A 124 13.61 -3.60 -14.88
CA TYR A 124 12.16 -3.39 -14.87
C TYR A 124 11.70 -2.77 -13.54
N VAL A 125 12.21 -3.26 -12.39
CA VAL A 125 11.90 -2.70 -11.07
C VAL A 125 12.33 -1.24 -11.00
N ILE A 126 13.58 -0.93 -11.40
CA ILE A 126 14.12 0.43 -11.41
C ILE A 126 13.26 1.36 -12.26
N ARG A 127 12.88 0.93 -13.46
CA ARG A 127 12.02 1.69 -14.35
C ARG A 127 10.63 1.95 -13.74
N MET A 128 10.05 0.96 -13.06
CA MET A 128 8.75 1.11 -12.41
C MET A 128 8.83 2.04 -11.19
N MET A 129 9.88 1.97 -10.39
CA MET A 129 10.11 2.91 -9.28
C MET A 129 10.29 4.35 -9.75
N GLY A 130 11.08 4.53 -10.81
CA GLY A 130 11.44 5.85 -11.35
C GLY A 130 10.32 6.55 -12.15
N MET A 131 9.17 5.91 -12.34
CA MET A 131 8.08 6.55 -13.09
C MET A 131 7.61 7.81 -12.39
N ARG A 132 7.45 8.88 -13.19
CA ARG A 132 6.90 10.16 -12.77
C ARG A 132 5.92 10.68 -13.82
N SER A 133 4.87 11.31 -13.37
CA SER A 133 3.92 12.03 -14.21
C SER A 133 3.99 13.51 -13.85
N ASP A 134 3.88 14.36 -14.86
CA ASP A 134 3.77 15.82 -14.67
C ASP A 134 2.37 16.22 -14.16
N ASN A 135 1.42 15.32 -14.21
CA ASN A 135 0.10 15.53 -13.61
C ASN A 135 0.22 15.40 -12.09
N GLU A 136 -0.09 16.47 -11.36
CA GLU A 136 -0.20 16.38 -9.91
C GLU A 136 -1.23 15.32 -9.53
N ALA A 137 -0.84 14.43 -8.63
CA ALA A 137 -1.78 13.50 -8.03
C ALA A 137 -2.83 14.32 -7.28
N ARG A 138 -4.07 14.20 -7.67
CA ARG A 138 -5.19 14.65 -6.83
C ARG A 138 -5.33 13.68 -5.67
N LEU A 139 -4.42 13.78 -4.71
CA LEU A 139 -4.56 13.08 -3.45
C LEU A 139 -5.80 13.63 -2.76
N LEU A 140 -6.68 12.74 -2.35
CA LEU A 140 -7.84 13.12 -1.59
C LEU A 140 -7.37 13.67 -0.23
N ASP A 141 -7.71 14.89 0.10
CA ASP A 141 -7.50 15.44 1.44
C ASP A 141 -8.48 14.75 2.42
N TYR A 142 -8.04 13.65 2.97
CA TYR A 142 -8.87 12.85 3.87
C TYR A 142 -9.13 13.51 5.21
N ASP A 143 -8.22 14.33 5.70
CA ASP A 143 -8.41 15.02 6.98
C ASP A 143 -9.41 16.15 6.81
N GLY A 144 -9.30 16.91 5.72
CA GLY A 144 -10.32 17.89 5.32
C GLY A 144 -11.67 17.23 5.09
N LEU A 145 -11.73 16.13 4.32
CA LEU A 145 -12.97 15.40 4.08
C LEU A 145 -13.58 14.85 5.37
N ARG A 146 -12.77 14.29 6.28
CA ARG A 146 -13.22 13.80 7.58
C ARG A 146 -13.78 14.93 8.44
N ALA A 147 -13.12 16.09 8.45
CA ALA A 147 -13.59 17.27 9.17
C ALA A 147 -14.94 17.77 8.59
N ASP A 148 -15.06 17.80 7.28
CA ASP A 148 -16.30 18.18 6.59
C ASP A 148 -17.44 17.20 6.88
N LEU A 149 -17.17 15.88 6.81
CA LEU A 149 -18.16 14.86 7.16
C LEU A 149 -18.60 14.99 8.63
N LYS A 150 -17.67 15.17 9.57
CA LYS A 150 -18.03 15.39 11.00
C LYS A 150 -18.89 16.62 11.19
N ARG A 151 -18.59 17.72 10.50
CA ARG A 151 -19.39 18.94 10.53
C ARG A 151 -20.76 18.71 9.92
N TRP A 152 -20.84 18.03 8.77
CA TRP A 152 -22.09 17.72 8.07
C TRP A 152 -23.02 16.84 8.90
N PHE A 153 -22.49 15.82 9.55
CA PHE A 153 -23.23 14.86 10.39
C PHE A 153 -23.29 15.28 11.87
N SER A 154 -22.95 16.54 12.20
CA SER A 154 -23.17 17.04 13.55
C SER A 154 -24.67 17.16 13.86
N LYS A 155 -25.04 16.99 15.14
CA LYS A 155 -26.44 17.07 15.56
C LYS A 155 -27.10 18.42 15.19
N GLU A 156 -26.32 19.49 15.29
CA GLU A 156 -26.75 20.86 15.00
C GLU A 156 -27.08 21.02 13.51
N ASN A 157 -26.19 20.50 12.65
CA ASN A 157 -26.38 20.61 11.19
C ASN A 157 -27.52 19.71 10.72
N LEU A 158 -27.61 18.48 11.24
CA LEU A 158 -28.70 17.57 10.91
C LEU A 158 -30.07 18.13 11.37
N ALA A 159 -30.14 18.73 12.55
CA ALA A 159 -31.38 19.38 13.02
C ALA A 159 -31.82 20.54 12.14
N GLY A 160 -30.88 21.23 11.46
CA GLY A 160 -31.21 22.29 10.49
C GLY A 160 -31.76 21.79 9.16
N HIS A 161 -31.40 20.55 8.77
CA HIS A 161 -31.80 19.95 7.49
C HIS A 161 -32.96 18.95 7.61
N PHE A 162 -33.11 18.32 8.77
CA PHE A 162 -34.13 17.31 9.01
C PHE A 162 -35.02 17.76 10.18
N SER A 163 -36.27 18.09 9.89
CA SER A 163 -37.27 18.21 10.97
C SER A 163 -37.47 16.87 11.62
N PRO A 164 -37.52 16.76 12.97
CA PRO A 164 -37.83 15.50 13.61
C PRO A 164 -39.19 15.04 13.10
N ALA A 165 -39.23 13.77 12.68
CA ALA A 165 -40.51 13.13 12.30
C ALA A 165 -41.49 13.36 13.47
N LYS A 166 -42.63 14.00 13.20
CA LYS A 166 -43.70 14.02 14.17
C LYS A 166 -44.02 12.57 14.53
N ASP A 167 -43.91 12.24 15.80
CA ASP A 167 -44.23 10.93 16.31
C ASP A 167 -45.58 10.44 15.73
N GLN A 168 -45.49 9.62 14.70
CA GLN A 168 -46.57 8.71 14.39
C GLN A 168 -46.37 7.49 15.29
N THR A 169 -46.89 7.60 16.51
CA THR A 169 -47.18 6.46 17.36
C THR A 169 -48.23 5.59 16.66
N SER A 170 -47.79 4.82 15.66
CA SER A 170 -48.52 3.65 15.24
C SER A 170 -47.84 2.46 15.91
N SER A 171 -48.46 2.01 16.98
CA SER A 171 -48.24 0.72 17.62
C SER A 171 -48.44 -0.38 16.59
N VAL A 172 -47.38 -0.79 15.91
CA VAL A 172 -47.34 -2.07 15.23
C VAL A 172 -46.80 -3.06 16.27
N ALA A 173 -47.68 -3.76 16.94
CA ALA A 173 -47.34 -4.95 17.69
C ALA A 173 -46.75 -5.96 16.68
N LEU A 174 -45.47 -6.22 16.79
CA LEU A 174 -44.85 -7.39 16.16
C LEU A 174 -45.14 -8.58 17.07
N GLU A 175 -46.16 -9.35 16.74
CA GLU A 175 -46.33 -10.72 17.24
C GLU A 175 -45.34 -11.62 16.44
N TRP A 176 -44.47 -12.29 17.19
CA TRP A 176 -43.69 -13.46 16.76
C TRP A 176 -43.99 -14.60 17.71
#